data_ac108f43aac10c5a77ffe5b4aba3b82a
#
_entry.id   ac108f43aac10c5a77ffe5b4aba3b82a
#
_cell.length_a   1.000
_cell.length_b   1.000
_cell.length_c   1.000
_cell.angle_alpha   90.00
_cell.angle_beta   90.00
_cell.angle_gamma   90.00
#
_symmetry.space_group_name_H-M   'P 1'
#
loop_
_entity.id
_entity.type
_entity.pdbx_description
1 polymer ?
#
loop_
_entity_poly.entity_id
_entity_poly.type
_entity_poly.pdbx_seq_one_letter_code
_entity_poly.pdbx_strand_id
1 'polypeptide(L)'
;MTTEESAKVPAKIPLKVTSPRLTYRPLRQKDWPFYLAVSQDRSVMQYISDPRSAEEIRTHSFDVRLPAWYKGCRHWLCLVNGEKTSGSPAGFCGFIDRGEGIAEFGFILAADAQGKGYGSESLHAIITFCFEQQDYRKLIATVTAGNAASRRTLISAGFVQEGTLRQNFFLNGQWQDDWIFGLLKQEYRPAHSP
;
A
#
# COMPACT_ATOMS: atom_id res chain seq x y z
N MET A 1 31.61 21.65 22.32
CA MET A 1 30.17 21.89 22.57
C MET A 1 29.45 21.59 21.26
N THR A 2 28.99 20.38 21.12
CA THR A 2 28.20 19.91 19.96
C THR A 2 26.72 20.06 20.30
N THR A 3 26.07 21.01 19.65
CA THR A 3 24.63 21.22 19.74
C THR A 3 23.92 20.03 19.07
N GLU A 4 23.32 19.17 19.87
CA GLU A 4 22.31 18.19 19.38
C GLU A 4 21.12 18.98 18.83
N GLU A 5 21.01 19.00 17.52
CA GLU A 5 19.85 19.52 16.82
C GLU A 5 18.72 18.50 17.03
N SER A 6 17.88 18.78 18.02
CA SER A 6 16.67 18.01 18.29
C SER A 6 15.79 18.02 17.03
N ALA A 7 15.77 16.90 16.30
CA ALA A 7 14.92 16.73 15.14
C ALA A 7 13.45 16.91 15.56
N LYS A 8 12.86 18.06 15.21
CA LYS A 8 11.43 18.33 15.40
C LYS A 8 10.65 17.24 14.69
N VAL A 9 9.89 16.44 15.45
CA VAL A 9 8.89 15.52 14.90
C VAL A 9 7.95 16.37 14.03
N PRO A 10 7.86 16.11 12.72
CA PRO A 10 7.03 16.92 11.84
C PRO A 10 5.55 16.85 12.27
N ALA A 11 4.84 17.95 12.09
CA ALA A 11 3.43 18.06 12.44
C ALA A 11 2.61 16.93 11.82
N LYS A 12 1.72 16.33 12.60
CA LYS A 12 0.84 15.22 12.17
C LYS A 12 -0.02 15.69 11.00
N ILE A 13 0.29 15.24 9.79
CA ILE A 13 -0.48 15.59 8.59
C ILE A 13 -1.85 14.92 8.70
N PRO A 14 -2.96 15.66 8.53
CA PRO A 14 -4.28 15.05 8.52
C PRO A 14 -4.41 14.11 7.30
N LEU A 15 -4.54 12.81 7.55
CA LEU A 15 -4.71 11.80 6.52
C LEU A 15 -6.16 11.87 5.97
N LYS A 16 -6.40 12.70 4.98
CA LYS A 16 -7.70 12.82 4.29
C LYS A 16 -7.73 11.94 3.04
N VAL A 17 -7.65 10.63 3.23
CA VAL A 17 -7.90 9.67 2.15
C VAL A 17 -9.40 9.36 2.11
N THR A 18 -10.04 9.56 0.98
CA THR A 18 -11.50 9.37 0.80
C THR A 18 -11.80 8.64 -0.49
N SER A 19 -12.88 7.85 -0.50
CA SER A 19 -13.46 7.25 -1.69
C SER A 19 -14.96 7.03 -1.51
N PRO A 20 -15.71 6.65 -2.56
CA PRO A 20 -17.16 6.47 -2.47
C PRO A 20 -17.63 5.44 -1.45
N ARG A 21 -17.04 4.24 -1.43
CA ARG A 21 -17.53 3.08 -0.68
C ARG A 21 -16.68 2.72 0.54
N LEU A 22 -15.42 3.20 0.60
CA LEU A 22 -14.47 2.81 1.63
C LEU A 22 -14.13 3.96 2.58
N THR A 23 -13.86 3.59 3.83
CA THR A 23 -13.22 4.41 4.85
C THR A 23 -11.76 4.04 4.94
N TYR A 24 -10.91 4.99 5.35
CA TYR A 24 -9.47 4.78 5.53
C TYR A 24 -9.03 5.33 6.89
N ARG A 25 -8.32 4.54 7.64
CA ARG A 25 -7.73 4.95 8.91
C ARG A 25 -6.40 4.27 9.17
N PRO A 26 -5.49 4.90 9.89
CA PRO A 26 -4.23 4.26 10.27
C PRO A 26 -4.44 2.94 11.01
N LEU A 27 -3.52 2.01 10.80
CA LEU A 27 -3.43 0.75 11.51
C LEU A 27 -3.32 0.99 13.03
N ARG A 28 -3.97 0.16 13.84
CA ARG A 28 -3.98 0.23 15.30
C ARG A 28 -3.77 -1.15 15.91
N GLN A 29 -3.35 -1.21 17.15
CA GLN A 29 -3.16 -2.47 17.89
C GLN A 29 -4.37 -3.41 17.84
N LYS A 30 -5.59 -2.86 17.93
CA LYS A 30 -6.83 -3.64 17.86
C LYS A 30 -7.08 -4.34 16.52
N ASP A 31 -6.36 -3.97 15.48
CA ASP A 31 -6.50 -4.55 14.13
C ASP A 31 -5.68 -5.84 13.97
N TRP A 32 -4.91 -6.21 14.99
CA TRP A 32 -4.06 -7.39 14.94
C TRP A 32 -4.78 -8.68 14.51
N PRO A 33 -5.96 -9.04 15.06
CA PRO A 33 -6.64 -10.27 14.67
C PRO A 33 -6.98 -10.29 13.16
N PHE A 34 -7.45 -9.16 12.61
CA PHE A 34 -7.75 -9.04 11.19
C PHE A 34 -6.48 -9.06 10.33
N TYR A 35 -5.43 -8.34 10.77
CA TYR A 35 -4.14 -8.31 10.07
C TYR A 35 -3.53 -9.70 9.98
N LEU A 36 -3.56 -10.47 11.08
CA LEU A 36 -3.05 -11.83 11.13
C LEU A 36 -3.84 -12.75 10.21
N ALA A 37 -5.18 -12.71 10.27
CA ALA A 37 -6.05 -13.53 9.43
C ALA A 37 -5.77 -13.31 7.93
N VAL A 38 -5.67 -12.06 7.48
CA VAL A 38 -5.34 -11.73 6.09
C VAL A 38 -3.92 -12.18 5.73
N SER A 39 -2.94 -11.98 6.63
CA SER A 39 -1.54 -12.34 6.39
C SER A 39 -1.26 -13.85 6.40
N GLN A 40 -2.16 -14.66 6.95
CA GLN A 40 -2.06 -16.12 6.96
C GLN A 40 -2.97 -16.79 5.93
N ASP A 41 -3.81 -16.02 5.23
CA ASP A 41 -4.63 -16.55 4.14
C ASP A 41 -3.75 -16.82 2.90
N ARG A 42 -3.56 -18.10 2.59
CA ARG A 42 -2.70 -18.54 1.46
C ARG A 42 -3.20 -18.03 0.11
N SER A 43 -4.51 -17.92 -0.07
CA SER A 43 -5.09 -17.43 -1.33
C SER A 43 -4.82 -15.94 -1.54
N VAL A 44 -4.82 -15.17 -0.46
CA VAL A 44 -4.49 -13.74 -0.46
C VAL A 44 -3.00 -13.52 -0.66
N MET A 45 -2.17 -14.31 0.04
CA MET A 45 -0.73 -14.11 0.11
C MET A 45 0.06 -14.81 -1.00
N GLN A 46 -0.56 -15.55 -1.90
CA GLN A 46 0.08 -16.41 -2.91
C GLN A 46 1.13 -15.70 -3.79
N TYR A 47 1.03 -14.38 -3.98
CA TYR A 47 1.97 -13.55 -4.74
C TYR A 47 2.73 -12.55 -3.86
N ILE A 48 2.61 -12.64 -2.54
CA ILE A 48 3.13 -11.63 -1.61
C ILE A 48 4.20 -12.19 -0.68
N SER A 49 3.94 -13.35 -0.10
CA SER A 49 4.93 -14.00 0.78
C SER A 49 4.59 -15.46 1.02
N ASP A 50 5.61 -16.25 1.30
CA ASP A 50 5.46 -17.58 1.87
C ASP A 50 4.75 -17.53 3.24
N PRO A 51 4.16 -18.64 3.69
CA PRO A 51 3.54 -18.73 5.01
C PRO A 51 4.53 -18.36 6.12
N ARG A 52 4.10 -17.49 7.04
CA ARG A 52 4.88 -17.04 8.19
C ARG A 52 4.14 -17.31 9.50
N SER A 53 4.90 -17.48 10.57
CA SER A 53 4.34 -17.59 11.92
C SER A 53 3.67 -16.29 12.36
N ALA A 54 2.77 -16.36 13.33
CA ALA A 54 2.14 -15.18 13.93
C ALA A 54 3.17 -14.21 14.54
N GLU A 55 4.24 -14.75 15.12
CA GLU A 55 5.33 -13.95 15.70
C GLU A 55 6.10 -13.18 14.63
N GLU A 56 6.48 -13.83 13.52
CA GLU A 56 7.15 -13.17 12.40
C GLU A 56 6.28 -12.08 11.76
N ILE A 57 4.98 -12.35 11.58
CA ILE A 57 4.04 -11.36 11.08
C ILE A 57 3.94 -10.19 12.05
N ARG A 58 3.88 -10.48 13.35
CA ARG A 58 3.79 -9.45 14.39
C ARG A 58 4.99 -8.51 14.36
N THR A 59 6.19 -9.07 14.47
CA THR A 59 7.43 -8.32 14.64
C THR A 59 7.90 -7.64 13.35
N HIS A 60 7.82 -8.32 12.19
CA HIS A 60 8.41 -7.83 10.94
C HIS A 60 7.39 -7.16 9.99
N SER A 61 6.10 -7.22 10.31
CA SER A 61 5.08 -6.63 9.44
C SER A 61 4.11 -5.71 10.17
N PHE A 62 3.49 -6.16 11.26
CA PHE A 62 2.46 -5.40 11.95
C PHE A 62 3.04 -4.27 12.79
N ASP A 63 3.90 -4.58 13.76
CA ASP A 63 4.39 -3.60 14.74
C ASP A 63 5.22 -2.50 14.07
N VAL A 64 5.95 -2.80 13.00
CA VAL A 64 6.73 -1.80 12.24
C VAL A 64 5.86 -0.80 11.48
N ARG A 65 4.55 -1.05 11.33
CA ARG A 65 3.59 -0.16 10.66
C ARG A 65 2.70 0.63 11.61
N LEU A 66 2.82 0.41 12.92
CA LEU A 66 2.04 1.10 13.95
C LEU A 66 2.49 2.54 14.23
N PRO A 67 3.81 2.88 14.13
CA PRO A 67 4.24 4.24 14.39
C PRO A 67 3.52 5.25 13.47
N ALA A 68 3.29 6.45 13.98
CA ALA A 68 2.67 7.51 13.19
C ALA A 68 3.52 7.84 11.97
N TRP A 69 2.89 7.79 10.80
CA TRP A 69 3.55 8.09 9.54
C TRP A 69 3.77 9.59 9.37
N TYR A 70 4.90 9.95 8.80
CA TYR A 70 5.22 11.29 8.31
C TYR A 70 6.05 11.18 7.02
N LYS A 71 5.99 12.18 6.16
CA LYS A 71 6.77 12.20 4.90
C LYS A 71 8.26 12.15 5.21
N GLY A 72 8.98 11.22 4.56
CA GLY A 72 10.41 10.95 4.81
C GLY A 72 10.68 9.84 5.83
N CYS A 73 9.65 9.29 6.50
CA CYS A 73 9.86 8.11 7.34
C CYS A 73 10.11 6.85 6.50
N ARG A 74 10.81 5.88 7.11
CA ARG A 74 11.22 4.65 6.40
C ARG A 74 10.25 3.48 6.58
N HIS A 75 9.04 3.71 7.08
CA HIS A 75 8.03 2.67 7.24
C HIS A 75 6.79 2.99 6.40
N TRP A 76 6.03 1.96 6.11
CA TRP A 76 4.78 2.09 5.36
C TRP A 76 3.74 2.90 6.13
N LEU A 77 3.11 3.87 5.47
CA LEU A 77 1.77 4.26 5.87
C LEU A 77 0.85 3.07 5.59
N CYS A 78 0.33 2.47 6.64
CA CYS A 78 -0.63 1.37 6.52
C CYS A 78 -2.00 1.84 6.96
N LEU A 79 -2.93 1.87 6.01
CA LEU A 79 -4.33 2.22 6.25
C LEU A 79 -5.19 0.96 6.22
N VAL A 80 -6.04 0.79 7.22
CA VAL A 80 -7.14 -0.15 7.16
C VAL A 80 -8.24 0.48 6.33
N ASN A 81 -8.61 -0.15 5.22
CA ASN A 81 -9.78 0.19 4.44
C ASN A 81 -10.97 -0.66 4.87
N GLY A 82 -12.09 -0.01 5.15
CA GLY A 82 -13.31 -0.67 5.60
C GLY A 82 -14.52 -0.22 4.78
N GLU A 83 -15.49 -1.09 4.63
CA GLU A 83 -16.75 -0.77 3.94
C GLU A 83 -17.55 0.28 4.73
N LYS A 84 -17.99 1.34 4.09
CA LYS A 84 -18.83 2.38 4.74
C LYS A 84 -20.17 1.86 5.23
N THR A 85 -20.74 0.89 4.51
CA THR A 85 -22.09 0.36 4.79
C THR A 85 -22.10 -0.58 5.98
N SER A 86 -21.13 -1.48 6.10
CA SER A 86 -21.06 -2.48 7.17
C SER A 86 -20.12 -2.11 8.30
N GLY A 87 -19.17 -1.19 8.05
CA GLY A 87 -18.07 -0.90 8.96
C GLY A 87 -16.99 -2.01 9.01
N SER A 88 -17.18 -3.11 8.26
CA SER A 88 -16.27 -4.24 8.24
C SER A 88 -14.95 -3.90 7.55
N PRO A 89 -13.80 -4.34 8.08
CA PRO A 89 -12.52 -4.14 7.39
C PRO A 89 -12.47 -4.99 6.12
N ALA A 90 -12.05 -4.37 5.02
CA ALA A 90 -11.93 -5.02 3.71
C ALA A 90 -10.47 -5.37 3.36
N GLY A 91 -9.50 -4.73 4.01
CA GLY A 91 -8.10 -4.95 3.74
C GLY A 91 -7.19 -3.83 4.21
N PHE A 92 -6.04 -3.74 3.59
CA PHE A 92 -5.02 -2.74 3.89
C PHE A 92 -4.54 -2.11 2.58
N CYS A 93 -4.29 -0.82 2.61
CA CYS A 93 -3.60 -0.11 1.53
C CYS A 93 -2.67 0.96 2.10
N GLY A 94 -1.81 1.48 1.27
CA GLY A 94 -0.91 2.56 1.67
C GLY A 94 0.29 2.68 0.77
N PHE A 95 1.31 3.32 1.28
CA PHE A 95 2.56 3.53 0.53
C PHE A 95 3.74 3.73 1.48
N ILE A 96 4.93 3.63 0.92
CA ILE A 96 6.18 4.00 1.59
C ILE A 96 6.87 5.11 0.79
N ASP A 97 7.44 6.09 1.50
CA ASP A 97 8.27 7.12 0.90
C ASP A 97 9.63 6.52 0.49
N ARG A 98 9.96 6.62 -0.80
CA ARG A 98 11.23 6.14 -1.36
C ARG A 98 12.26 7.26 -1.52
N GLY A 99 11.92 8.47 -1.06
CA GLY A 99 12.75 9.65 -1.29
C GLY A 99 12.56 10.26 -2.69
N GLU A 100 13.21 11.37 -2.95
CA GLU A 100 13.24 12.04 -4.26
C GLU A 100 11.83 12.29 -4.86
N GLY A 101 10.81 12.46 -4.00
CA GLY A 101 9.42 12.64 -4.41
C GLY A 101 8.77 11.40 -5.03
N ILE A 102 9.26 10.21 -4.69
CA ILE A 102 8.73 8.92 -5.14
C ILE A 102 8.06 8.22 -3.96
N ALA A 103 6.84 7.71 -4.16
CA ALA A 103 6.19 6.81 -3.21
C ALA A 103 5.88 5.47 -3.87
N GLU A 104 6.05 4.38 -3.12
CA GLU A 104 5.69 3.04 -3.58
C GLU A 104 4.38 2.60 -2.94
N PHE A 105 3.40 2.29 -3.78
CA PHE A 105 2.06 1.88 -3.39
C PHE A 105 1.97 0.36 -3.18
N GLY A 106 1.13 -0.04 -2.20
CA GLY A 106 0.76 -1.43 -2.00
C GLY A 106 -0.63 -1.58 -1.40
N PHE A 107 -1.28 -2.70 -1.69
CA PHE A 107 -2.56 -3.07 -1.09
C PHE A 107 -2.71 -4.57 -0.95
N ILE A 108 -3.51 -4.98 0.02
CA ILE A 108 -3.92 -6.37 0.27
C ILE A 108 -5.39 -6.33 0.64
N LEU A 109 -6.22 -7.12 -0.03
CA LEU A 109 -7.64 -7.29 0.30
C LEU A 109 -7.88 -8.66 0.93
N ALA A 110 -8.71 -8.72 1.96
CA ALA A 110 -9.24 -9.97 2.48
C ALA A 110 -9.97 -10.74 1.36
N ALA A 111 -9.97 -12.06 1.43
CA ALA A 111 -10.50 -12.91 0.35
C ALA A 111 -11.95 -12.56 -0.01
N ASP A 112 -12.81 -12.33 0.98
CA ASP A 112 -14.21 -11.95 0.83
C ASP A 112 -14.44 -10.51 0.32
N ALA A 113 -13.40 -9.68 0.35
CA ALA A 113 -13.42 -8.31 -0.19
C ALA A 113 -12.89 -8.21 -1.63
N GLN A 114 -12.32 -9.29 -2.16
CA GLN A 114 -11.83 -9.34 -3.54
C GLN A 114 -12.99 -9.37 -4.55
N GLY A 115 -12.72 -9.01 -5.80
CA GLY A 115 -13.72 -8.99 -6.87
C GLY A 115 -14.75 -7.87 -6.82
N LYS A 116 -14.78 -7.05 -5.74
CA LYS A 116 -15.72 -5.94 -5.54
C LYS A 116 -15.22 -4.57 -6.05
N GLY A 117 -14.05 -4.52 -6.65
CA GLY A 117 -13.43 -3.28 -7.12
C GLY A 117 -12.76 -2.44 -6.03
N TYR A 118 -12.65 -2.93 -4.81
CA TYR A 118 -12.07 -2.19 -3.68
C TYR A 118 -10.56 -1.91 -3.84
N GLY A 119 -9.83 -2.79 -4.52
CA GLY A 119 -8.42 -2.57 -4.84
C GLY A 119 -8.21 -1.36 -5.75
N SER A 120 -9.00 -1.25 -6.81
CA SER A 120 -8.98 -0.10 -7.73
C SER A 120 -9.40 1.18 -7.02
N GLU A 121 -10.46 1.12 -6.21
CA GLU A 121 -10.96 2.28 -5.44
C GLU A 121 -9.92 2.78 -4.43
N SER A 122 -9.26 1.87 -3.71
CA SER A 122 -8.18 2.21 -2.77
C SER A 122 -6.97 2.79 -3.49
N LEU A 123 -6.60 2.23 -4.65
CA LEU A 123 -5.49 2.75 -5.45
C LEU A 123 -5.76 4.20 -5.89
N HIS A 124 -6.94 4.50 -6.44
CA HIS A 124 -7.29 5.85 -6.85
C HIS A 124 -7.30 6.84 -5.67
N ALA A 125 -7.80 6.44 -4.51
CA ALA A 125 -7.80 7.27 -3.32
C ALA A 125 -6.36 7.60 -2.85
N ILE A 126 -5.44 6.62 -2.90
CA ILE A 126 -4.03 6.84 -2.56
C ILE A 126 -3.31 7.67 -3.62
N ILE A 127 -3.57 7.45 -4.92
CA ILE A 127 -3.01 8.28 -6.00
C ILE A 127 -3.35 9.75 -5.77
N THR A 128 -4.64 10.06 -5.57
CA THR A 128 -5.11 11.42 -5.28
C THR A 128 -4.41 12.00 -4.05
N PHE A 129 -4.36 11.25 -2.95
CA PHE A 129 -3.69 11.68 -1.73
C PHE A 129 -2.21 11.98 -1.95
N CYS A 130 -1.49 11.10 -2.65
CA CYS A 130 -0.05 11.26 -2.90
C CYS A 130 0.25 12.47 -3.80
N PHE A 131 -0.51 12.65 -4.89
CA PHE A 131 -0.22 13.72 -5.85
C PHE A 131 -0.76 15.09 -5.42
N GLU A 132 -1.95 15.13 -4.83
CA GLU A 132 -2.60 16.41 -4.51
C GLU A 132 -2.26 16.92 -3.10
N GLN A 133 -2.07 16.01 -2.13
CA GLN A 133 -1.89 16.41 -0.74
C GLN A 133 -0.46 16.23 -0.24
N GLN A 134 0.33 15.29 -0.82
CA GLN A 134 1.69 15.00 -0.40
C GLN A 134 2.76 15.45 -1.39
N ASP A 135 2.35 15.95 -2.56
CA ASP A 135 3.24 16.47 -3.60
C ASP A 135 4.35 15.49 -4.03
N TYR A 136 3.99 14.20 -4.17
CA TYR A 136 4.87 13.25 -4.83
C TYR A 136 4.88 13.50 -6.34
N ARG A 137 6.04 13.32 -6.98
CA ARG A 137 6.18 13.48 -8.43
C ARG A 137 5.95 12.18 -9.21
N LYS A 138 6.07 11.03 -8.54
CA LYS A 138 5.93 9.69 -9.13
C LYS A 138 5.41 8.70 -8.09
N LEU A 139 4.52 7.83 -8.52
CA LEU A 139 4.15 6.62 -7.79
C LEU A 139 4.74 5.41 -8.51
N ILE A 140 5.22 4.44 -7.72
CA ILE A 140 5.67 3.15 -8.24
C ILE A 140 4.92 2.01 -7.54
N ALA A 141 4.90 0.85 -8.17
CA ALA A 141 4.41 -0.38 -7.58
C ALA A 141 5.19 -1.58 -8.13
N THR A 142 5.48 -2.54 -7.27
CA THR A 142 6.11 -3.80 -7.62
C THR A 142 5.08 -4.92 -7.53
N VAL A 143 5.00 -5.76 -8.55
CA VAL A 143 4.05 -6.86 -8.65
C VAL A 143 4.78 -8.13 -9.05
N THR A 144 4.70 -9.17 -8.23
CA THR A 144 5.24 -10.49 -8.59
C THR A 144 4.57 -11.00 -9.86
N ALA A 145 5.37 -11.45 -10.81
CA ALA A 145 4.89 -11.95 -12.10
C ALA A 145 3.89 -13.10 -11.91
N GLY A 146 2.81 -13.06 -12.71
CA GLY A 146 1.68 -13.98 -12.55
C GLY A 146 0.50 -13.37 -11.78
N ASN A 147 0.68 -12.31 -10.99
CA ASN A 147 -0.42 -11.60 -10.33
C ASN A 147 -1.16 -10.69 -11.34
N ALA A 148 -1.89 -11.34 -12.25
CA ALA A 148 -2.62 -10.64 -13.31
C ALA A 148 -3.70 -9.68 -12.79
N ALA A 149 -4.27 -9.95 -11.62
CA ALA A 149 -5.28 -9.07 -11.00
C ALA A 149 -4.67 -7.73 -10.58
N SER A 150 -3.54 -7.77 -9.86
CA SER A 150 -2.81 -6.55 -9.46
C SER A 150 -2.32 -5.77 -10.68
N ARG A 151 -1.74 -6.47 -11.68
CA ARG A 151 -1.31 -5.85 -12.94
C ARG A 151 -2.45 -5.10 -13.65
N ARG A 152 -3.63 -5.73 -13.80
CA ARG A 152 -4.79 -5.07 -14.42
C ARG A 152 -5.25 -3.85 -13.62
N THR A 153 -5.27 -3.94 -12.30
CA THR A 153 -5.65 -2.82 -11.42
C THR A 153 -4.73 -1.61 -11.63
N LEU A 154 -3.42 -1.83 -11.68
CA LEU A 154 -2.44 -0.75 -11.91
C LEU A 154 -2.58 -0.12 -13.30
N ILE A 155 -2.66 -0.95 -14.35
CA ILE A 155 -2.82 -0.45 -15.74
C ILE A 155 -4.10 0.36 -15.88
N SER A 156 -5.22 -0.11 -15.30
CA SER A 156 -6.50 0.61 -15.32
C SER A 156 -6.46 1.95 -14.59
N ALA A 157 -5.56 2.11 -13.62
CA ALA A 157 -5.33 3.36 -12.91
C ALA A 157 -4.31 4.29 -13.60
N GLY A 158 -3.81 3.92 -14.78
CA GLY A 158 -2.89 4.70 -15.58
C GLY A 158 -1.40 4.42 -15.35
N PHE A 159 -1.06 3.41 -14.54
CA PHE A 159 0.34 3.01 -14.41
C PHE A 159 0.88 2.38 -15.70
N VAL A 160 2.11 2.69 -16.02
CA VAL A 160 2.88 2.08 -17.12
C VAL A 160 3.83 1.02 -16.54
N GLN A 161 3.90 -0.14 -17.16
CA GLN A 161 4.94 -1.11 -16.81
C GLN A 161 6.29 -0.62 -17.35
N GLU A 162 7.19 -0.24 -16.45
CA GLU A 162 8.50 0.33 -16.78
C GLU A 162 9.59 -0.74 -16.96
N GLY A 163 9.34 -1.95 -16.44
CA GLY A 163 10.33 -3.03 -16.55
C GLY A 163 9.91 -4.34 -15.91
N THR A 164 10.83 -5.30 -16.04
CA THR A 164 10.77 -6.60 -15.37
C THR A 164 12.13 -6.88 -14.73
N LEU A 165 12.13 -7.10 -13.43
CA LEU A 165 13.30 -7.58 -12.69
C LEU A 165 13.27 -9.11 -12.69
N ARG A 166 14.17 -9.74 -13.42
CA ARG A 166 14.21 -11.20 -13.56
C ARG A 166 14.73 -11.83 -12.28
N GLN A 167 14.08 -12.92 -11.82
CA GLN A 167 14.46 -13.68 -10.63
C GLN A 167 14.73 -12.80 -9.41
N ASN A 168 13.84 -11.84 -9.16
CA ASN A 168 14.03 -10.82 -8.14
C ASN A 168 13.49 -11.22 -6.77
N PHE A 169 12.47 -12.06 -6.72
CA PHE A 169 11.77 -12.43 -5.50
C PHE A 169 11.66 -13.95 -5.33
N PHE A 170 12.14 -14.49 -4.21
CA PHE A 170 12.01 -15.92 -3.91
C PHE A 170 10.67 -16.19 -3.24
N LEU A 171 9.83 -16.99 -3.87
CA LEU A 171 8.45 -17.26 -3.42
C LEU A 171 8.02 -18.66 -3.86
N ASN A 172 7.37 -19.40 -2.96
CA ASN A 172 6.90 -20.76 -3.23
C ASN A 172 8.02 -21.70 -3.72
N GLY A 173 9.22 -21.58 -3.16
CA GLY A 173 10.37 -22.44 -3.46
C GLY A 173 11.07 -22.13 -4.79
N GLN A 174 10.76 -21.02 -5.46
CA GLN A 174 11.41 -20.65 -6.73
C GLN A 174 11.57 -19.12 -6.87
N TRP A 175 12.54 -18.73 -7.71
CA TRP A 175 12.75 -17.33 -8.05
C TRP A 175 11.68 -16.86 -9.04
N GLN A 176 10.98 -15.79 -8.67
CA GLN A 176 9.95 -15.14 -9.47
C GLN A 176 10.50 -13.84 -10.07
N ASP A 177 9.99 -13.47 -11.22
CA ASP A 177 10.20 -12.13 -11.76
C ASP A 177 9.27 -11.14 -11.06
N ASP A 178 9.68 -9.86 -11.00
CA ASP A 178 8.84 -8.76 -10.57
C ASP A 178 8.61 -7.78 -11.72
N TRP A 179 7.37 -7.39 -11.91
CA TRP A 179 6.98 -6.29 -12.81
C TRP A 179 7.01 -4.98 -12.04
N ILE A 180 7.71 -4.00 -12.61
CA ILE A 180 7.82 -2.65 -12.05
C ILE A 180 6.90 -1.72 -12.81
N PHE A 181 6.05 -1.01 -12.07
CA PHE A 181 5.09 -0.05 -12.60
C PHE A 181 5.39 1.35 -12.10
N GLY A 182 5.13 2.36 -12.93
CA GLY A 182 5.25 3.78 -12.59
C GLY A 182 4.06 4.58 -13.10
N LEU A 183 3.71 5.64 -12.35
CA LEU A 183 2.76 6.67 -12.74
C LEU A 183 3.36 8.03 -12.38
N LEU A 184 3.54 8.91 -13.35
CA LEU A 184 4.03 10.25 -13.14
C LEU A 184 2.89 11.20 -12.76
N LYS A 185 3.15 12.20 -11.91
CA LYS A 185 2.15 13.20 -11.52
C LYS A 185 1.52 13.90 -12.73
N GLN A 186 2.30 14.17 -13.76
CA GLN A 186 1.81 14.81 -14.99
C GLN A 186 0.90 13.91 -15.85
N GLU A 187 0.92 12.60 -15.64
CA GLU A 187 0.05 11.62 -16.31
C GLU A 187 -1.26 11.40 -15.56
N TYR A 188 -1.28 11.78 -14.29
CA TYR A 188 -2.47 11.64 -13.44
C TYR A 188 -3.63 12.50 -13.97
N ARG A 189 -4.79 11.86 -14.07
CA ARG A 189 -6.06 12.52 -14.40
C ARG A 189 -7.02 12.29 -13.23
N PRO A 190 -7.40 13.35 -12.49
CA PRO A 190 -8.42 13.23 -11.45
C PRO A 190 -9.71 12.65 -12.01
N ALA A 191 -10.37 11.77 -11.26
CA ALA A 191 -11.60 11.11 -11.70
C ALA A 191 -12.79 12.07 -11.88
N HIS A 192 -12.62 13.37 -11.54
CA HIS A 192 -13.62 14.43 -11.61
C HIS A 192 -13.03 15.72 -12.19
N SER A 193 -12.45 15.63 -13.39
CA SER A 193 -12.36 16.83 -14.23
C SER A 193 -13.58 16.80 -15.14
N PRO A 194 -14.44 17.84 -15.13
CA PRO A 194 -15.62 17.91 -15.97
C PRO A 194 -15.24 17.92 -17.45
#